data_395bcede4265ef0ae4000cda70f03878
#
_entry.id   395bcede4265ef0ae4000cda70f03878
#
_cell.length_a   1.000
_cell.length_b   1.000
_cell.length_c   1.000
_cell.angle_alpha   90.00
_cell.angle_beta   90.00
_cell.angle_gamma   90.00
#
_symmetry.space_group_name_H-M   'P 1'
#
loop_
_entity.id
_entity.type
_entity.pdbx_description
1 polymer ?
#
loop_
_entity_poly.entity_id
_entity_poly.type
_entity_poly.pdbx_seq_one_letter_code
_entity_poly.pdbx_strand_id
1 'polypeptide(L)'
;MSLQTCLLVLSACADPTSAPADDSAHEFAPLPNNEHSYVPVFANLALDCIHKEYSNKIAHFMSSDEDLKPPRELYPAFYGCFDWHSSVHGHWLLVRLLNTHPDLIDGPAVISKLNQSFTRDNIAGELANYQRPGMTSFERPYGIAWLLQLTTELRQSTLPEAKSWLTELEPLEALAVNNMTAWLPKLTHPIRTGEHSQTAFAFGLMLDWSRAADNVAFESLLTSRIRAFYLDDRDCPLAYEPSGQDFLSPCIAEADLMRRVMTETEFSTWLG
;
A
#
# COMPACT_ATOMS: atom_id res chain seq x y z
N MET A 1 16.53 -54.19 24.07
CA MET A 1 17.67 -53.58 23.34
C MET A 1 17.62 -52.07 23.58
N SER A 2 18.68 -51.61 24.07
CA SER A 2 19.10 -50.45 24.84
C SER A 2 18.79 -49.08 24.21
N LEU A 3 18.23 -48.19 25.04
CA LEU A 3 18.07 -46.74 24.88
C LEU A 3 19.41 -46.00 25.06
N GLN A 4 20.40 -46.23 24.22
CA GLN A 4 21.75 -45.68 24.52
C GLN A 4 22.51 -45.17 23.28
N THR A 5 21.83 -44.71 22.25
CA THR A 5 22.54 -44.21 21.05
C THR A 5 21.93 -42.89 20.48
N CYS A 6 21.51 -41.98 21.33
CA CYS A 6 21.00 -40.66 20.90
C CYS A 6 21.56 -39.48 21.75
N LEU A 7 22.79 -39.59 22.25
CA LEU A 7 23.36 -38.53 23.10
C LEU A 7 24.84 -38.23 22.77
N LEU A 8 25.20 -38.12 21.51
CA LEU A 8 26.57 -37.75 21.09
C LEU A 8 26.63 -36.97 19.77
N VAL A 9 25.81 -35.92 19.61
CA VAL A 9 25.99 -34.87 18.55
C VAL A 9 25.62 -33.50 19.12
N LEU A 10 26.09 -33.14 20.31
CA LEU A 10 25.94 -31.79 20.86
C LEU A 10 27.26 -31.35 21.55
N SER A 11 28.35 -31.39 20.77
CA SER A 11 29.61 -30.82 21.28
C SER A 11 30.55 -30.51 20.12
N ALA A 12 30.21 -29.54 19.31
CA ALA A 12 31.11 -28.78 18.44
C ALA A 12 30.40 -27.54 17.88
N CYS A 13 29.96 -26.63 18.75
CA CYS A 13 29.82 -25.23 18.38
C CYS A 13 30.94 -24.49 19.10
N ALA A 14 32.06 -24.33 18.40
CA ALA A 14 33.12 -23.44 18.80
C ALA A 14 32.59 -22.01 18.82
N ASP A 15 33.00 -21.23 19.82
CA ASP A 15 32.69 -19.80 19.98
C ASP A 15 32.92 -19.02 18.70
N PRO A 16 31.94 -18.31 18.15
CA PRO A 16 32.21 -17.23 17.24
C PRO A 16 32.78 -16.09 18.11
N THR A 17 34.06 -15.78 17.91
CA THR A 17 34.66 -14.52 18.37
C THR A 17 33.71 -13.41 17.94
N SER A 18 33.06 -12.79 18.91
CA SER A 18 32.18 -11.64 18.73
C SER A 18 32.97 -10.53 18.04
N ALA A 19 32.70 -10.32 16.77
CA ALA A 19 32.98 -9.02 16.18
C ALA A 19 32.21 -7.99 17.01
N PRO A 20 32.82 -6.84 17.36
CA PRO A 20 32.10 -5.79 18.06
C PRO A 20 30.90 -5.43 17.19
N ALA A 21 29.70 -5.53 17.75
CA ALA A 21 28.51 -4.96 17.13
C ALA A 21 28.83 -3.49 16.90
N ASP A 22 28.73 -3.06 15.65
CA ASP A 22 28.73 -1.63 15.31
C ASP A 22 27.43 -1.06 15.88
N ASP A 23 27.52 -0.57 17.10
CA ASP A 23 26.44 0.03 17.87
C ASP A 23 26.25 1.52 17.43
N SER A 24 26.58 1.82 16.19
CA SER A 24 26.12 3.02 15.54
C SER A 24 24.61 2.85 15.26
N ALA A 25 23.80 2.90 16.33
CA ALA A 25 22.41 3.25 16.19
C ALA A 25 22.36 4.48 15.27
N HIS A 26 21.85 4.30 14.06
CA HIS A 26 21.49 5.43 13.22
C HIS A 26 20.46 6.22 14.02
N GLU A 27 20.94 7.21 14.77
CA GLU A 27 20.11 8.18 15.45
C GLU A 27 19.38 8.93 14.33
N PHE A 28 18.17 8.49 14.04
CA PHE A 28 17.29 9.24 13.15
C PHE A 28 17.15 10.61 13.75
N ALA A 29 17.65 11.62 13.04
CA ALA A 29 17.46 12.99 13.45
C ALA A 29 15.96 13.18 13.72
N PRO A 30 15.55 13.73 14.88
CA PRO A 30 14.15 13.93 15.18
C PRO A 30 13.53 14.75 14.04
N LEU A 31 12.40 14.28 13.53
CA LEU A 31 11.64 15.04 12.55
C LEU A 31 11.39 16.44 13.10
N PRO A 32 11.61 17.48 12.31
CA PRO A 32 11.38 18.84 12.75
C PRO A 32 9.91 19.00 13.18
N ASN A 33 9.69 19.60 14.33
CA ASN A 33 8.38 19.68 15.03
C ASN A 33 7.37 20.62 14.38
N ASN A 34 7.51 20.94 13.07
CA ASN A 34 6.60 21.86 12.40
C ASN A 34 6.42 21.45 10.91
N GLU A 35 5.18 21.54 10.40
CA GLU A 35 4.77 21.17 9.05
C GLU A 35 5.62 21.84 7.96
N HIS A 36 6.02 23.11 8.19
CA HIS A 36 6.87 23.87 7.27
C HIS A 36 8.23 23.23 7.00
N SER A 37 8.69 22.34 7.84
CA SER A 37 10.02 21.72 7.71
C SER A 37 9.99 20.31 7.13
N TYR A 38 8.93 19.50 7.37
CA TYR A 38 8.87 18.13 6.84
C TYR A 38 8.09 18.00 5.53
N VAL A 39 7.10 18.87 5.26
CA VAL A 39 6.32 18.83 4.02
C VAL A 39 7.20 18.92 2.76
N PRO A 40 8.14 19.88 2.64
CA PRO A 40 9.05 19.91 1.49
C PRO A 40 9.93 18.67 1.38
N VAL A 41 10.35 18.08 2.51
CA VAL A 41 11.15 16.85 2.54
C VAL A 41 10.37 15.69 1.92
N PHE A 42 9.11 15.51 2.30
CA PHE A 42 8.26 14.46 1.75
C PHE A 42 7.92 14.70 0.28
N ALA A 43 7.66 15.94 -0.12
CA ALA A 43 7.45 16.29 -1.52
C ALA A 43 8.67 15.94 -2.38
N ASN A 44 9.88 16.33 -1.94
CA ASN A 44 11.10 16.05 -2.65
C ASN A 44 11.40 14.54 -2.71
N LEU A 45 11.15 13.79 -1.63
CA LEU A 45 11.29 12.34 -1.62
C LEU A 45 10.46 11.67 -2.73
N ALA A 46 9.21 12.08 -2.93
CA ALA A 46 8.36 11.57 -3.98
C ALA A 46 8.80 12.06 -5.37
N LEU A 47 9.12 13.36 -5.53
CA LEU A 47 9.59 13.95 -6.79
C LEU A 47 10.88 13.28 -7.31
N ASP A 48 11.78 12.91 -6.39
CA ASP A 48 13.06 12.27 -6.73
C ASP A 48 12.90 10.82 -7.16
N CYS A 49 11.79 10.15 -6.79
CA CYS A 49 11.65 8.73 -7.05
C CYS A 49 10.63 8.37 -8.12
N ILE A 50 9.50 9.10 -8.30
CA ILE A 50 8.39 8.65 -9.17
C ILE A 50 8.78 8.41 -10.64
N HIS A 51 9.83 9.04 -11.12
CA HIS A 51 10.39 8.83 -12.47
C HIS A 51 11.83 8.30 -12.46
N LYS A 52 12.29 7.79 -11.31
CA LYS A 52 13.60 7.13 -11.20
C LYS A 52 13.40 5.62 -11.35
N GLU A 53 13.83 5.08 -12.50
CA GLU A 53 13.56 3.70 -12.86
C GLU A 53 14.29 2.66 -11.99
N TYR A 54 15.50 2.97 -11.51
CA TYR A 54 16.35 2.04 -10.74
C TYR A 54 16.86 2.70 -9.47
N SER A 55 16.98 1.91 -8.37
CA SER A 55 16.72 0.47 -8.18
C SER A 55 15.23 0.18 -8.18
N ASN A 56 14.79 -0.95 -8.78
CA ASN A 56 13.39 -1.32 -8.87
C ASN A 56 13.19 -2.83 -8.61
N LYS A 57 12.11 -3.17 -7.92
CA LYS A 57 11.68 -4.54 -7.65
C LYS A 57 10.44 -4.84 -8.48
N ILE A 58 10.61 -5.60 -9.57
CA ILE A 58 9.49 -6.13 -10.34
C ILE A 58 8.91 -7.34 -9.61
N ALA A 59 7.62 -7.30 -9.29
CA ALA A 59 6.91 -8.35 -8.57
C ALA A 59 5.63 -8.76 -9.30
N HIS A 60 5.77 -9.25 -10.55
CA HIS A 60 4.65 -9.73 -11.34
C HIS A 60 4.81 -11.21 -11.74
N PHE A 61 3.71 -11.83 -12.11
CA PHE A 61 3.70 -13.17 -12.66
C PHE A 61 4.19 -13.16 -14.11
N MET A 62 5.10 -14.06 -14.45
CA MET A 62 5.61 -14.27 -15.81
C MET A 62 5.01 -15.54 -16.41
N SER A 63 4.49 -15.45 -17.62
CA SER A 63 3.97 -16.58 -18.40
C SER A 63 4.93 -16.98 -19.52
N SER A 64 5.82 -16.07 -19.94
CA SER A 64 6.83 -16.29 -20.99
C SER A 64 7.99 -15.30 -20.83
N ASP A 65 9.05 -15.51 -21.65
CA ASP A 65 10.20 -14.59 -21.71
C ASP A 65 9.80 -13.17 -22.20
N GLU A 66 8.69 -13.04 -22.93
CA GLU A 66 8.16 -11.77 -23.41
C GLU A 66 7.67 -10.86 -22.29
N ASP A 67 7.41 -11.43 -21.11
CA ASP A 67 7.02 -10.71 -19.91
C ASP A 67 8.19 -10.04 -19.19
N LEU A 68 9.43 -10.34 -19.61
CA LEU A 68 10.64 -9.76 -19.05
C LEU A 68 10.97 -8.43 -19.77
N LYS A 69 10.56 -7.32 -19.17
CA LYS A 69 10.77 -5.96 -19.70
C LYS A 69 11.27 -5.02 -18.60
N PRO A 70 11.91 -3.90 -18.96
CA PRO A 70 12.27 -2.89 -17.98
C PRO A 70 11.00 -2.25 -17.35
N PRO A 71 11.11 -1.72 -16.11
CA PRO A 71 9.98 -1.16 -15.38
C PRO A 71 9.12 -0.17 -16.16
N ARG A 72 9.72 0.79 -16.89
CA ARG A 72 8.99 1.79 -17.68
C ARG A 72 8.17 1.22 -18.84
N GLU A 73 8.52 0.02 -19.34
CA GLU A 73 7.71 -0.66 -20.37
C GLU A 73 6.57 -1.49 -19.78
N LEU A 74 6.76 -1.98 -18.55
CA LEU A 74 5.75 -2.75 -17.82
C LEU A 74 4.71 -1.84 -17.17
N TYR A 75 5.17 -0.73 -16.59
CA TYR A 75 4.38 0.17 -15.75
C TYR A 75 4.63 1.63 -16.15
N PRO A 76 4.17 2.07 -17.35
CA PRO A 76 4.57 3.37 -17.91
C PRO A 76 4.17 4.58 -17.06
N ALA A 77 3.09 4.48 -16.27
CA ALA A 77 2.69 5.52 -15.34
C ALA A 77 3.39 5.41 -13.99
N PHE A 78 3.68 4.19 -13.52
CA PHE A 78 4.12 3.90 -12.15
C PHE A 78 5.42 3.10 -12.08
N TYR A 79 6.37 3.37 -12.99
CA TYR A 79 7.64 2.64 -13.10
C TYR A 79 8.70 3.06 -12.09
N GLY A 80 8.54 4.22 -11.45
CA GLY A 80 9.56 4.78 -10.57
C GLY A 80 9.52 4.25 -9.14
N CYS A 81 10.29 4.88 -8.27
CA CYS A 81 10.48 4.47 -6.88
C CYS A 81 11.05 3.04 -6.78
N PHE A 82 10.66 2.24 -5.78
CA PHE A 82 11.19 0.90 -5.59
C PHE A 82 10.37 -0.18 -6.31
N ASP A 83 9.06 -0.02 -6.34
CA ASP A 83 8.09 -0.94 -6.96
C ASP A 83 6.82 -0.19 -7.36
N TRP A 84 5.86 -0.91 -7.95
CA TRP A 84 4.63 -0.31 -8.45
C TRP A 84 3.83 0.45 -7.37
N HIS A 85 3.59 -0.18 -6.22
CA HIS A 85 2.80 0.46 -5.17
C HIS A 85 3.51 1.63 -4.51
N SER A 86 4.83 1.60 -4.37
CA SER A 86 5.57 2.75 -3.85
C SER A 86 5.55 3.93 -4.82
N SER A 87 5.53 3.67 -6.13
CA SER A 87 5.30 4.71 -7.14
C SER A 87 3.88 5.31 -7.03
N VAL A 88 2.85 4.47 -6.95
CA VAL A 88 1.45 4.92 -6.74
C VAL A 88 1.34 5.76 -5.47
N HIS A 89 1.95 5.31 -4.38
CA HIS A 89 1.98 6.02 -3.10
C HIS A 89 2.68 7.38 -3.22
N GLY A 90 3.80 7.44 -3.95
CA GLY A 90 4.50 8.70 -4.24
C GLY A 90 3.62 9.69 -5.01
N HIS A 91 2.88 9.21 -6.02
CA HIS A 91 1.92 10.03 -6.77
C HIS A 91 0.77 10.52 -5.88
N TRP A 92 0.20 9.64 -5.05
CA TRP A 92 -0.81 10.04 -4.07
C TRP A 92 -0.30 11.13 -3.13
N LEU A 93 0.92 10.95 -2.59
CA LEU A 93 1.53 11.93 -1.67
C LEU A 93 1.64 13.30 -2.33
N LEU A 94 2.09 13.36 -3.57
CA LEU A 94 2.21 14.63 -4.31
C LEU A 94 0.85 15.31 -4.51
N VAL A 95 -0.19 14.57 -4.91
CA VAL A 95 -1.56 15.10 -5.02
C VAL A 95 -2.06 15.58 -3.66
N ARG A 96 -1.85 14.80 -2.61
CA ARG A 96 -2.23 15.15 -1.24
C ARG A 96 -1.59 16.45 -0.80
N LEU A 97 -0.29 16.63 -1.04
CA LEU A 97 0.43 17.84 -0.67
C LEU A 97 0.01 19.06 -1.49
N LEU A 98 -0.31 18.90 -2.77
CA LEU A 98 -0.91 19.96 -3.58
C LEU A 98 -2.26 20.43 -3.01
N ASN A 99 -3.08 19.49 -2.50
CA ASN A 99 -4.38 19.81 -1.93
C ASN A 99 -4.28 20.45 -0.54
N THR A 100 -3.32 20.04 0.28
CA THR A 100 -3.27 20.42 1.71
C THR A 100 -2.23 21.47 2.04
N HIS A 101 -1.12 21.52 1.31
CA HIS A 101 0.05 22.36 1.61
C HIS A 101 0.66 22.98 0.33
N PRO A 102 -0.15 23.60 -0.55
CA PRO A 102 0.33 24.10 -1.84
C PRO A 102 1.44 25.17 -1.69
N ASP A 103 1.42 25.94 -0.60
CA ASP A 103 2.38 27.01 -0.34
C ASP A 103 3.75 26.51 0.15
N LEU A 104 3.86 25.22 0.52
CA LEU A 104 5.08 24.62 1.08
C LEU A 104 5.85 23.76 0.09
N ILE A 105 5.36 23.61 -1.15
CA ILE A 105 5.97 22.77 -2.17
C ILE A 105 6.09 23.51 -3.50
N ASP A 106 6.94 23.01 -4.41
CA ASP A 106 6.99 23.48 -5.78
C ASP A 106 5.83 22.90 -6.58
N GLY A 107 4.65 23.52 -6.47
CA GLY A 107 3.43 23.09 -7.17
C GLY A 107 3.61 22.91 -8.68
N PRO A 108 4.20 23.87 -9.42
CA PRO A 108 4.50 23.72 -10.85
C PRO A 108 5.35 22.50 -11.18
N ALA A 109 6.39 22.21 -10.42
CA ALA A 109 7.24 21.03 -10.61
C ALA A 109 6.45 19.72 -10.37
N VAL A 110 5.64 19.68 -9.30
CA VAL A 110 4.77 18.54 -8.99
C VAL A 110 3.77 18.31 -10.13
N ILE A 111 3.02 19.33 -10.54
CA ILE A 111 2.04 19.25 -11.64
C ILE A 111 2.71 18.76 -12.94
N SER A 112 3.90 19.27 -13.25
CA SER A 112 4.64 18.83 -14.45
C SER A 112 4.97 17.33 -14.40
N LYS A 113 5.35 16.79 -13.24
CA LYS A 113 5.64 15.36 -13.05
C LYS A 113 4.37 14.51 -13.16
N LEU A 114 3.29 14.91 -12.51
CA LEU A 114 2.01 14.20 -12.58
C LEU A 114 1.43 14.19 -14.01
N ASN A 115 1.58 15.28 -14.76
CA ASN A 115 1.20 15.35 -16.18
C ASN A 115 2.00 14.37 -17.06
N GLN A 116 3.24 14.05 -16.71
CA GLN A 116 4.03 13.05 -17.42
C GLN A 116 3.55 11.63 -17.15
N SER A 117 3.06 11.34 -15.94
CA SER A 117 2.56 10.02 -15.55
C SER A 117 1.15 9.75 -16.05
N PHE A 118 0.22 10.69 -15.83
CA PHE A 118 -1.21 10.50 -16.04
C PHE A 118 -1.62 10.87 -17.48
N THR A 119 -1.06 10.13 -18.44
CA THR A 119 -1.42 10.24 -19.84
C THR A 119 -2.23 9.03 -20.28
N ARG A 120 -3.06 9.20 -21.30
CA ARG A 120 -3.82 8.11 -21.91
C ARG A 120 -2.96 6.94 -22.31
N ASP A 121 -1.81 7.20 -22.95
CA ASP A 121 -0.91 6.17 -23.45
C ASP A 121 -0.26 5.39 -22.31
N ASN A 122 0.16 6.07 -21.25
CA ASN A 122 0.74 5.41 -20.07
C ASN A 122 -0.31 4.52 -19.36
N ILE A 123 -1.52 5.04 -19.16
CA ILE A 123 -2.59 4.26 -18.51
C ILE A 123 -3.04 3.08 -19.40
N ALA A 124 -3.05 3.25 -20.71
CA ALA A 124 -3.30 2.13 -21.63
C ALA A 124 -2.21 1.04 -21.50
N GLY A 125 -0.96 1.43 -21.34
CA GLY A 125 0.15 0.50 -21.07
C GLY A 125 0.02 -0.23 -19.73
N GLU A 126 -0.33 0.48 -18.65
CA GLU A 126 -0.66 -0.12 -17.34
C GLU A 126 -1.77 -1.16 -17.47
N LEU A 127 -2.87 -0.82 -18.14
CA LEU A 127 -4.00 -1.72 -18.36
C LEU A 127 -3.58 -2.96 -19.14
N ALA A 128 -2.86 -2.79 -20.23
CA ALA A 128 -2.40 -3.89 -21.07
C ALA A 128 -1.54 -4.87 -20.27
N ASN A 129 -0.66 -4.36 -19.41
CA ASN A 129 0.15 -5.19 -18.52
C ASN A 129 -0.69 -5.87 -17.43
N TYR A 130 -1.60 -5.13 -16.77
CA TYR A 130 -2.40 -5.65 -15.66
C TYR A 130 -3.46 -6.67 -16.12
N GLN A 131 -3.88 -6.64 -17.39
CA GLN A 131 -4.83 -7.60 -17.99
C GLN A 131 -4.16 -8.88 -18.51
N ARG A 132 -2.84 -8.99 -18.46
CA ARG A 132 -2.13 -10.21 -18.89
C ARG A 132 -2.54 -11.44 -18.05
N PRO A 133 -2.46 -12.64 -18.59
CA PRO A 133 -2.65 -13.87 -17.82
C PRO A 133 -1.76 -13.89 -16.55
N GLY A 134 -2.30 -14.34 -15.43
CA GLY A 134 -1.59 -14.42 -14.16
C GLY A 134 -1.57 -13.14 -13.32
N MET A 135 -1.98 -11.98 -13.87
CA MET A 135 -1.89 -10.68 -13.18
C MET A 135 -3.06 -10.37 -12.23
N THR A 136 -4.05 -11.23 -12.11
CA THR A 136 -5.24 -10.99 -11.26
C THR A 136 -4.94 -10.81 -9.76
N SER A 137 -3.77 -11.25 -9.30
CA SER A 137 -3.30 -11.07 -7.91
C SER A 137 -2.25 -9.97 -7.77
N PHE A 138 -1.86 -9.33 -8.88
CA PHE A 138 -0.85 -8.27 -8.86
C PHE A 138 -1.29 -7.13 -7.94
N GLU A 139 -0.38 -6.73 -7.06
CA GLU A 139 -0.54 -5.64 -6.08
C GLU A 139 -1.74 -5.75 -5.11
N ARG A 140 -2.34 -6.91 -5.01
CA ARG A 140 -3.49 -7.15 -4.13
C ARG A 140 -3.06 -7.54 -2.71
N PRO A 141 -3.59 -6.91 -1.64
CA PRO A 141 -4.58 -5.82 -1.70
C PRO A 141 -3.98 -4.42 -1.66
N TYR A 142 -2.73 -4.25 -1.21
CA TYR A 142 -2.11 -3.00 -0.78
C TYR A 142 -1.94 -1.98 -1.92
N GLY A 143 -1.29 -2.39 -3.01
CA GLY A 143 -1.06 -1.49 -4.13
C GLY A 143 -2.37 -1.05 -4.79
N ILE A 144 -3.35 -1.96 -4.91
CA ILE A 144 -4.70 -1.61 -5.36
C ILE A 144 -5.35 -0.60 -4.43
N ALA A 145 -5.23 -0.78 -3.11
CA ALA A 145 -5.79 0.15 -2.14
C ALA A 145 -5.19 1.56 -2.28
N TRP A 146 -3.89 1.68 -2.52
CA TRP A 146 -3.23 2.95 -2.75
C TRP A 146 -3.62 3.59 -4.10
N LEU A 147 -3.83 2.81 -5.15
CA LEU A 147 -4.40 3.34 -6.41
C LEU A 147 -5.79 3.95 -6.17
N LEU A 148 -6.64 3.26 -5.44
CA LEU A 148 -7.97 3.76 -5.08
C LEU A 148 -7.89 4.99 -4.17
N GLN A 149 -6.93 5.04 -3.27
CA GLN A 149 -6.69 6.23 -2.44
C GLN A 149 -6.19 7.43 -3.27
N LEU A 150 -5.34 7.20 -4.28
CA LEU A 150 -4.94 8.24 -5.23
C LEU A 150 -6.15 8.81 -5.98
N THR A 151 -7.02 7.96 -6.49
CA THR A 151 -8.24 8.44 -7.20
C THR A 151 -9.25 9.09 -6.27
N THR A 152 -9.30 8.68 -5.00
CA THR A 152 -10.06 9.37 -3.95
C THR A 152 -9.56 10.80 -3.75
N GLU A 153 -8.26 10.99 -3.61
CA GLU A 153 -7.62 12.30 -3.43
C GLU A 153 -7.91 13.22 -4.63
N LEU A 154 -7.86 12.67 -5.84
CA LEU A 154 -8.20 13.42 -7.07
C LEU A 154 -9.68 13.82 -7.15
N ARG A 155 -10.61 12.96 -6.70
CA ARG A 155 -12.05 13.29 -6.64
C ARG A 155 -12.36 14.43 -5.70
N GLN A 156 -11.62 14.50 -4.60
CA GLN A 156 -11.80 15.54 -3.58
C GLN A 156 -11.02 16.82 -3.87
N SER A 157 -10.18 16.80 -4.90
CA SER A 157 -9.30 17.91 -5.26
C SER A 157 -10.05 19.03 -5.99
N THR A 158 -9.66 20.28 -5.69
CA THR A 158 -10.09 21.49 -6.40
C THR A 158 -9.10 21.96 -7.46
N LEU A 159 -8.00 21.21 -7.67
CA LEU A 159 -7.00 21.53 -8.68
C LEU A 159 -7.59 21.45 -10.08
N PRO A 160 -7.28 22.40 -10.98
CA PRO A 160 -7.77 22.38 -12.36
C PRO A 160 -7.44 21.10 -13.11
N GLU A 161 -6.29 20.51 -12.86
CA GLU A 161 -5.78 19.30 -13.52
C GLU A 161 -6.41 18.01 -12.98
N ALA A 162 -6.89 18.00 -11.75
CA ALA A 162 -7.33 16.79 -11.05
C ALA A 162 -8.42 16.02 -11.81
N LYS A 163 -9.38 16.73 -12.42
CA LYS A 163 -10.44 16.10 -13.20
C LYS A 163 -9.88 15.39 -14.44
N SER A 164 -8.91 15.98 -15.11
CA SER A 164 -8.25 15.37 -16.28
C SER A 164 -7.48 14.12 -15.85
N TRP A 165 -6.67 14.21 -14.80
CA TRP A 165 -5.91 13.07 -14.26
C TRP A 165 -6.83 11.93 -13.83
N LEU A 166 -7.94 12.25 -13.15
CA LEU A 166 -8.91 11.24 -12.75
C LEU A 166 -9.52 10.53 -13.96
N THR A 167 -9.90 11.29 -15.01
CA THR A 167 -10.47 10.72 -16.24
C THR A 167 -9.49 9.75 -16.92
N GLU A 168 -8.19 10.07 -16.97
CA GLU A 168 -7.21 9.14 -17.53
C GLU A 168 -7.04 7.88 -16.65
N LEU A 169 -7.15 7.99 -15.33
CA LEU A 169 -7.03 6.87 -14.39
C LEU A 169 -8.28 5.98 -14.29
N GLU A 170 -9.46 6.45 -14.69
CA GLU A 170 -10.73 5.72 -14.58
C GLU A 170 -10.68 4.27 -15.10
N PRO A 171 -10.06 3.95 -16.26
CA PRO A 171 -10.02 2.57 -16.73
C PRO A 171 -9.21 1.64 -15.82
N LEU A 172 -8.10 2.13 -15.26
CA LEU A 172 -7.26 1.37 -14.34
C LEU A 172 -7.95 1.18 -12.98
N GLU A 173 -8.61 2.22 -12.49
CA GLU A 173 -9.46 2.18 -11.30
C GLU A 173 -10.58 1.14 -11.44
N ALA A 174 -11.30 1.16 -12.56
CA ALA A 174 -12.38 0.21 -12.83
C ALA A 174 -11.88 -1.25 -12.84
N LEU A 175 -10.71 -1.51 -13.44
CA LEU A 175 -10.09 -2.83 -13.41
C LEU A 175 -9.72 -3.26 -11.99
N ALA A 176 -9.13 -2.36 -11.21
CA ALA A 176 -8.77 -2.61 -9.81
C ALA A 176 -10.00 -2.98 -8.96
N VAL A 177 -11.07 -2.22 -9.08
CA VAL A 177 -12.35 -2.47 -8.36
C VAL A 177 -12.98 -3.81 -8.80
N ASN A 178 -12.99 -4.11 -10.10
CA ASN A 178 -13.50 -5.38 -10.60
C ASN A 178 -12.71 -6.57 -10.05
N ASN A 179 -11.37 -6.48 -10.01
CA ASN A 179 -10.51 -7.52 -9.45
C ASN A 179 -10.76 -7.72 -7.95
N MET A 180 -10.93 -6.63 -7.19
CA MET A 180 -11.26 -6.71 -5.76
C MET A 180 -12.65 -7.27 -5.52
N THR A 181 -13.64 -6.85 -6.29
CA THR A 181 -15.03 -7.38 -6.22
C THR A 181 -15.06 -8.89 -6.47
N ALA A 182 -14.28 -9.37 -7.43
CA ALA A 182 -14.18 -10.80 -7.74
C ALA A 182 -13.37 -11.61 -6.71
N TRP A 183 -12.47 -10.96 -5.97
CA TRP A 183 -11.62 -11.62 -4.97
C TRP A 183 -12.26 -11.68 -3.58
N LEU A 184 -12.89 -10.59 -3.12
CA LEU A 184 -13.44 -10.48 -1.76
C LEU A 184 -14.31 -11.67 -1.34
N PRO A 185 -15.23 -12.21 -2.17
CA PRO A 185 -16.01 -13.39 -1.81
C PRO A 185 -15.20 -14.68 -1.66
N LYS A 186 -14.02 -14.75 -2.29
CA LYS A 186 -13.14 -15.93 -2.26
C LYS A 186 -12.17 -15.92 -1.07
N LEU A 187 -11.97 -14.77 -0.44
CA LEU A 187 -11.13 -14.64 0.74
C LEU A 187 -11.87 -15.25 1.94
N THR A 188 -11.39 -16.39 2.44
CA THR A 188 -12.03 -17.11 3.54
C THR A 188 -11.64 -16.58 4.92
N HIS A 189 -10.42 -16.03 5.05
CA HIS A 189 -9.88 -15.48 6.29
C HIS A 189 -9.17 -14.16 6.02
N PRO A 190 -9.22 -13.19 6.94
CA PRO A 190 -8.44 -11.96 6.81
C PRO A 190 -6.95 -12.24 7.02
N ILE A 191 -6.11 -11.37 6.49
CA ILE A 191 -4.66 -11.42 6.68
C ILE A 191 -4.31 -10.39 7.76
N ARG A 192 -3.82 -10.88 8.91
CA ARG A 192 -3.52 -10.09 10.12
C ARG A 192 -2.02 -9.95 10.36
N THR A 193 -1.25 -9.62 9.32
CA THR A 193 0.18 -9.28 9.42
C THR A 193 0.34 -7.76 9.38
N GLY A 194 1.45 -7.23 9.87
CA GLY A 194 1.78 -5.81 9.75
C GLY A 194 2.43 -5.42 8.42
N GLU A 195 2.28 -6.26 7.39
CA GLU A 195 2.90 -6.12 6.07
C GLU A 195 1.90 -5.71 4.98
N HIS A 196 2.40 -5.57 3.73
CA HIS A 196 1.61 -5.19 2.55
C HIS A 196 0.37 -6.09 2.29
N SER A 197 0.42 -7.34 2.72
CA SER A 197 -0.71 -8.28 2.58
C SER A 197 -1.88 -8.02 3.54
N GLN A 198 -1.69 -7.17 4.56
CA GLN A 198 -2.70 -6.87 5.58
C GLN A 198 -4.02 -6.40 4.97
N THR A 199 -5.11 -7.05 5.37
CA THR A 199 -6.44 -6.72 4.83
C THR A 199 -7.09 -5.53 5.53
N ALA A 200 -6.90 -5.35 6.83
CA ALA A 200 -7.57 -4.29 7.57
C ALA A 200 -7.20 -2.88 7.06
N PHE A 201 -5.91 -2.59 6.91
CA PHE A 201 -5.43 -1.33 6.37
C PHE A 201 -5.92 -1.09 4.93
N ALA A 202 -5.73 -2.09 4.05
CA ALA A 202 -6.14 -1.98 2.66
C ALA A 202 -7.66 -1.74 2.52
N PHE A 203 -8.46 -2.42 3.31
CA PHE A 203 -9.92 -2.25 3.30
C PHE A 203 -10.35 -0.87 3.80
N GLY A 204 -9.60 -0.27 4.72
CA GLY A 204 -9.82 1.11 5.15
C GLY A 204 -9.73 2.10 3.99
N LEU A 205 -8.65 2.03 3.19
CA LEU A 205 -8.48 2.86 2.01
C LEU A 205 -9.54 2.59 0.93
N MET A 206 -9.89 1.32 0.72
CA MET A 206 -10.95 0.94 -0.24
C MET A 206 -12.33 1.44 0.20
N LEU A 207 -12.59 1.50 1.50
CA LEU A 207 -13.84 2.02 2.05
C LEU A 207 -13.93 3.53 1.84
N ASP A 208 -12.84 4.26 2.07
CA ASP A 208 -12.77 5.70 1.79
C ASP A 208 -13.04 5.98 0.30
N TRP A 209 -12.45 5.17 -0.58
CA TRP A 209 -12.70 5.26 -2.02
C TRP A 209 -14.17 4.99 -2.37
N SER A 210 -14.75 3.92 -1.84
CA SER A 210 -16.13 3.54 -2.20
C SER A 210 -17.14 4.63 -1.85
N ARG A 211 -16.90 5.34 -0.75
CA ARG A 211 -17.69 6.49 -0.31
C ARG A 211 -17.47 7.72 -1.18
N ALA A 212 -16.22 8.02 -1.50
CA ALA A 212 -15.87 9.16 -2.36
C ALA A 212 -16.34 9.00 -3.82
N ALA A 213 -16.45 7.76 -4.29
CA ALA A 213 -16.92 7.39 -5.62
C ALA A 213 -18.41 7.08 -5.70
N ASP A 214 -19.17 7.21 -4.59
CA ASP A 214 -20.58 6.81 -4.46
C ASP A 214 -20.86 5.36 -4.93
N ASN A 215 -19.87 4.47 -4.77
CA ASN A 215 -19.99 3.07 -5.16
C ASN A 215 -20.64 2.23 -4.05
N VAL A 216 -21.94 2.37 -3.88
CA VAL A 216 -22.74 1.70 -2.84
C VAL A 216 -22.63 0.17 -2.91
N ALA A 217 -22.53 -0.41 -4.11
CA ALA A 217 -22.43 -1.86 -4.28
C ALA A 217 -21.11 -2.41 -3.72
N PHE A 218 -19.99 -1.75 -4.02
CA PHE A 218 -18.69 -2.15 -3.50
C PHE A 218 -18.57 -1.86 -1.99
N GLU A 219 -19.08 -0.71 -1.50
CA GLU A 219 -19.13 -0.40 -0.07
C GLU A 219 -19.90 -1.46 0.73
N SER A 220 -21.07 -1.88 0.23
CA SER A 220 -21.89 -2.91 0.88
C SER A 220 -21.17 -4.26 0.91
N LEU A 221 -20.57 -4.68 -0.20
CA LEU A 221 -19.77 -5.91 -0.26
C LEU A 221 -18.60 -5.85 0.74
N LEU A 222 -17.84 -4.77 0.73
CA LEU A 222 -16.67 -4.58 1.58
C LEU A 222 -17.05 -4.57 3.06
N THR A 223 -18.06 -3.79 3.43
CA THR A 223 -18.57 -3.70 4.81
C THR A 223 -19.05 -5.07 5.32
N SER A 224 -19.77 -5.83 4.49
CA SER A 224 -20.18 -7.19 4.83
C SER A 224 -18.99 -8.10 5.12
N ARG A 225 -17.92 -8.02 4.29
CA ARG A 225 -16.69 -8.82 4.49
C ARG A 225 -15.92 -8.38 5.73
N ILE A 226 -15.80 -7.07 5.97
CA ILE A 226 -15.15 -6.51 7.16
C ILE A 226 -15.83 -7.02 8.43
N ARG A 227 -17.14 -6.92 8.51
CA ARG A 227 -17.89 -7.41 9.69
C ARG A 227 -17.76 -8.94 9.85
N ALA A 228 -17.80 -9.69 8.76
CA ALA A 228 -17.63 -11.16 8.81
C ALA A 228 -16.22 -11.59 9.25
N PHE A 229 -15.20 -10.76 9.04
CA PHE A 229 -13.82 -11.08 9.40
C PHE A 229 -13.43 -10.67 10.81
N TYR A 230 -13.94 -9.52 11.29
CA TYR A 230 -13.39 -8.85 12.46
C TYR A 230 -14.40 -8.63 13.60
N LEU A 231 -15.70 -8.86 13.35
CA LEU A 231 -16.71 -8.56 14.36
C LEU A 231 -16.54 -9.37 15.67
N ASP A 232 -16.07 -10.60 15.54
CA ASP A 232 -15.90 -11.53 16.66
C ASP A 232 -14.47 -11.53 17.23
N ASP A 233 -13.56 -10.73 16.69
CA ASP A 233 -12.19 -10.64 17.18
C ASP A 233 -12.18 -9.97 18.57
N ARG A 234 -11.34 -10.51 19.47
CA ARG A 234 -11.21 -10.07 20.86
C ARG A 234 -9.75 -10.22 21.29
N ASP A 235 -9.36 -9.42 22.28
CA ASP A 235 -8.06 -9.57 22.96
C ASP A 235 -6.88 -9.60 21.99
N CYS A 236 -6.82 -8.65 21.03
CA CYS A 236 -5.77 -8.62 20.05
C CYS A 236 -4.38 -8.60 20.73
N PRO A 237 -3.46 -9.53 20.38
CA PRO A 237 -2.23 -9.76 21.14
C PRO A 237 -1.16 -8.71 20.86
N LEU A 238 -1.35 -7.46 21.28
CA LEU A 238 -0.41 -6.35 21.12
C LEU A 238 1.02 -6.67 21.59
N ALA A 239 1.17 -7.60 22.54
CA ALA A 239 2.48 -8.02 23.02
C ALA A 239 3.33 -8.76 21.97
N TYR A 240 2.73 -9.23 20.87
CA TYR A 240 3.43 -9.85 19.75
C TYR A 240 3.78 -8.86 18.64
N GLU A 241 3.37 -7.61 18.76
CA GLU A 241 3.64 -6.56 17.79
C GLU A 241 4.80 -5.64 18.23
N PRO A 242 5.64 -5.18 17.29
CA PRO A 242 5.67 -5.62 15.89
C PRO A 242 6.31 -7.01 15.74
N SER A 243 5.87 -7.80 14.75
CA SER A 243 6.64 -8.94 14.29
C SER A 243 7.79 -8.47 13.39
N GLY A 244 8.75 -9.37 13.06
CA GLY A 244 10.04 -8.97 12.47
C GLY A 244 9.99 -8.14 11.17
N GLN A 245 8.89 -8.15 10.43
CA GLN A 245 8.74 -7.41 9.16
C GLN A 245 7.56 -6.43 9.17
N ASP A 246 6.87 -6.28 10.27
CA ASP A 246 5.74 -5.39 10.42
C ASP A 246 6.18 -3.91 10.33
N PHE A 247 5.50 -3.13 9.52
CA PHE A 247 5.61 -1.67 9.47
C PHE A 247 4.29 -0.99 9.90
N LEU A 248 3.23 -1.77 10.10
CA LEU A 248 1.95 -1.35 10.67
C LEU A 248 1.57 -2.31 11.79
N SER A 249 0.89 -1.80 12.82
CA SER A 249 0.26 -2.64 13.83
C SER A 249 -1.01 -3.29 13.26
N PRO A 250 -1.09 -4.62 13.18
CA PRO A 250 -2.32 -5.31 12.78
C PRO A 250 -3.51 -4.96 13.68
N CYS A 251 -3.31 -4.95 15.00
CA CYS A 251 -4.37 -4.64 15.97
C CYS A 251 -4.90 -3.21 15.82
N ILE A 252 -4.02 -2.23 15.65
CA ILE A 252 -4.44 -0.82 15.48
C ILE A 252 -5.12 -0.62 14.13
N ALA A 253 -4.62 -1.23 13.05
CA ALA A 253 -5.25 -1.16 11.75
C ALA A 253 -6.65 -1.78 11.73
N GLU A 254 -6.85 -2.87 12.47
CA GLU A 254 -8.16 -3.49 12.64
C GLU A 254 -9.11 -2.59 13.43
N ALA A 255 -8.66 -2.00 14.53
CA ALA A 255 -9.46 -1.06 15.30
C ALA A 255 -9.84 0.19 14.47
N ASP A 256 -8.88 0.74 13.70
CA ASP A 256 -9.17 1.86 12.78
C ASP A 256 -10.20 1.49 11.72
N LEU A 257 -10.15 0.27 11.17
CA LEU A 257 -11.13 -0.21 10.21
C LEU A 257 -12.51 -0.38 10.85
N MET A 258 -12.58 -1.04 12.02
CA MET A 258 -13.84 -1.36 12.67
C MET A 258 -14.62 -0.12 13.11
N ARG A 259 -13.94 0.94 13.61
CA ARG A 259 -14.62 2.22 13.93
C ARG A 259 -15.29 2.88 12.73
N ARG A 260 -14.91 2.53 11.49
CA ARG A 260 -15.48 3.09 10.25
C ARG A 260 -16.75 2.39 9.78
N VAL A 261 -17.04 1.18 10.30
CA VAL A 261 -18.18 0.33 9.93
C VAL A 261 -19.11 0.00 11.09
N MET A 262 -18.82 0.53 12.26
CA MET A 262 -19.63 0.41 13.49
C MET A 262 -20.17 1.76 13.92
N THR A 263 -21.27 1.75 14.66
CA THR A 263 -21.69 2.92 15.45
C THR A 263 -20.71 3.12 16.62
N GLU A 264 -20.67 4.31 17.18
CA GLU A 264 -19.81 4.63 18.34
C GLU A 264 -20.04 3.66 19.50
N THR A 265 -21.28 3.34 19.79
CA THR A 265 -21.66 2.40 20.89
C THR A 265 -21.19 0.97 20.57
N GLU A 266 -21.42 0.49 19.34
CA GLU A 266 -20.93 -0.83 18.91
C GLU A 266 -19.40 -0.91 19.03
N PHE A 267 -18.71 0.12 18.51
CA PHE A 267 -17.24 0.16 18.52
C PHE A 267 -16.68 0.19 19.94
N SER A 268 -17.24 1.04 20.82
CA SER A 268 -16.82 1.08 22.22
C SER A 268 -16.98 -0.27 22.93
N THR A 269 -18.08 -1.00 22.63
CA THR A 269 -18.30 -2.34 23.19
C THR A 269 -17.36 -3.39 22.60
N TRP A 270 -17.03 -3.26 21.31
CA TRP A 270 -16.13 -4.18 20.60
C TRP A 270 -14.67 -4.01 21.03
N LEU A 271 -14.25 -2.76 21.27
CA LEU A 271 -12.88 -2.42 21.66
C LEU A 271 -12.54 -2.86 23.09
N GLY A 272 -13.53 -3.06 23.97
CA GLY A 272 -13.38 -3.53 25.35
C GLY A 272 -13.49 -2.45 26.33
#